data_1e49e681d55c350a9d4217d8442ede07
#
_entry.id   1e49e681d55c350a9d4217d8442ede07
#
_cell.length_a   1.000
_cell.length_b   1.000
_cell.length_c   1.000
_cell.angle_alpha   90.00
_cell.angle_beta   90.00
_cell.angle_gamma   90.00
#
_symmetry.space_group_name_H-M   'P 1'
#
loop_
_entity.id
_entity.type
_entity.pdbx_description
1 polymer ?
#
loop_
_entity_poly.entity_id
_entity_poly.type
_entity_poly.pdbx_seq_one_letter_code
_entity_poly.pdbx_strand_id
1 'polypeptide(L)'
;MNKVKIAASVRIDSDGYLSLFYYDEHNTLTCYTRHEGHSEASVEYMQSLKPTYDEEAKAMVDYYNKLGDGGVEFYPVKRLHSNRRYRWDLLSA
;
A
#
# COMPACT_ATOMS: atom_id res chain seq x y z
N MET A 1 -6.00 16.52 -13.88
CA MET A 1 -4.79 16.30 -13.09
C MET A 1 -4.49 14.82 -13.01
N ASN A 2 -3.27 14.45 -13.33
CA ASN A 2 -2.89 13.04 -13.34
C ASN A 2 -2.61 12.55 -11.92
N LYS A 3 -3.16 11.38 -11.61
CA LYS A 3 -2.87 10.73 -10.34
C LYS A 3 -1.65 9.84 -10.47
N VAL A 4 -0.94 9.71 -9.37
CA VAL A 4 0.17 8.80 -9.25
C VAL A 4 -0.37 7.42 -8.98
N LYS A 5 0.01 6.46 -9.80
CA LYS A 5 -0.38 5.07 -9.55
C LYS A 5 0.73 4.38 -8.76
N ILE A 6 0.38 3.90 -7.60
CA ILE A 6 1.33 3.27 -6.68
C ILE A 6 0.88 1.87 -6.36
N ALA A 7 1.79 0.91 -6.51
CA ALA A 7 1.51 -0.47 -6.16
C ALA A 7 1.35 -0.60 -4.65
N ALA A 8 0.34 -1.34 -4.22
CA ALA A 8 0.10 -1.61 -2.82
C ALA A 8 -0.18 -3.09 -2.62
N SER A 9 0.44 -3.66 -1.61
CA SER A 9 0.22 -5.07 -1.24
C SER A 9 -0.63 -5.12 0.00
N VAL A 10 -1.77 -5.80 -0.07
CA VAL A 10 -2.62 -6.04 1.09
C VAL A 10 -2.23 -7.37 1.69
N ARG A 11 -2.01 -7.38 2.99
CA ARG A 11 -1.61 -8.57 3.73
C ARG A 11 -2.53 -8.80 4.91
N ILE A 12 -2.62 -10.07 5.31
CA ILE A 12 -3.50 -10.48 6.38
C ILE A 12 -2.67 -11.12 7.48
N ASP A 13 -2.97 -10.77 8.74
CA ASP A 13 -2.28 -11.37 9.88
C ASP A 13 -3.03 -12.61 10.38
N SER A 14 -2.49 -13.24 11.42
CA SER A 14 -3.07 -14.46 11.96
C SER A 14 -4.45 -14.25 12.60
N ASP A 15 -4.77 -13.01 12.93
CA ASP A 15 -6.08 -12.67 13.51
C ASP A 15 -7.10 -12.25 12.45
N GLY A 16 -6.68 -12.23 11.19
CA GLY A 16 -7.58 -11.89 10.11
C GLY A 16 -7.65 -10.40 9.79
N TYR A 17 -6.81 -9.57 10.38
CA TYR A 17 -6.81 -8.15 10.11
C TYR A 17 -5.98 -7.85 8.85
N LEU A 18 -6.49 -6.93 8.05
CA LEU A 18 -5.84 -6.53 6.81
C LEU A 18 -4.99 -5.29 7.02
N SER A 19 -3.85 -5.26 6.34
CA SER A 19 -2.96 -4.12 6.30
C SER A 19 -2.56 -3.86 4.86
N LEU A 20 -2.48 -2.60 4.47
CA LEU A 20 -2.07 -2.20 3.13
C LEU A 20 -0.66 -1.64 3.22
N PHE A 21 0.24 -2.18 2.40
CA PHE A 21 1.65 -1.78 2.40
C PHE A 21 2.00 -1.13 1.07
N TYR A 22 2.77 -0.05 1.14
CA TYR A 22 3.30 0.59 -0.07
C TYR A 22 4.58 1.34 0.30
N TYR A 23 5.38 1.66 -0.71
CA TYR A 23 6.54 2.52 -0.52
C TYR A 23 6.16 3.95 -0.82
N ASP A 24 6.53 4.87 0.06
CA ASP A 24 6.21 6.27 -0.11
C ASP A 24 7.21 6.96 -1.07
N GLU A 25 7.08 8.26 -1.23
CA GLU A 25 7.94 9.03 -2.14
C GLU A 25 9.40 9.02 -1.74
N HIS A 26 9.71 8.68 -0.50
CA HIS A 26 11.07 8.55 0.00
C HIS A 26 11.55 7.10 -0.02
N ASN A 27 10.78 6.21 -0.65
CA ASN A 27 11.05 4.78 -0.70
C ASN A 27 11.07 4.13 0.68
N THR A 28 10.25 4.64 1.59
CA THR A 28 10.06 4.09 2.92
C THR A 28 8.81 3.22 2.92
N LEU A 29 8.93 1.99 3.41
CA LEU A 29 7.78 1.09 3.49
C LEU A 29 6.80 1.60 4.52
N THR A 30 5.56 1.77 4.10
CA THR A 30 4.50 2.36 4.88
C THR A 30 3.33 1.40 4.96
N CYS A 31 2.65 1.40 6.09
CA CYS A 31 1.54 0.51 6.35
C CYS A 31 0.31 1.32 6.75
N TYR A 32 -0.83 1.00 6.15
CA TYR A 32 -2.12 1.52 6.59
C TYR A 32 -2.94 0.40 7.21
N THR A 33 -3.50 0.68 8.38
CA THR A 33 -4.51 -0.18 8.99
C THR A 33 -5.70 0.68 9.34
N ARG A 34 -6.89 0.07 9.41
CA ARG A 34 -8.10 0.82 9.74
C ARG A 34 -8.11 1.33 11.18
N HIS A 35 -7.40 0.64 12.06
CA HIS A 35 -7.39 0.98 13.49
C HIS A 35 -6.30 1.96 13.85
N GLU A 36 -5.14 1.80 13.25
CA GLU A 36 -3.96 2.57 13.64
C GLU A 36 -3.60 3.65 12.65
N GLY A 37 -4.24 3.63 11.49
CA GLY A 37 -3.95 4.59 10.44
C GLY A 37 -2.62 4.27 9.78
N HIS A 38 -1.79 5.28 9.65
CA HIS A 38 -0.60 5.26 8.81
C HIS A 38 0.66 5.19 9.69
N SER A 39 1.57 4.27 9.36
CA SER A 39 2.81 4.12 10.11
C SER A 39 3.90 3.51 9.23
N GLU A 40 5.15 3.64 9.65
CA GLU A 40 6.25 2.95 8.99
C GLU A 40 6.23 1.48 9.36
N ALA A 41 6.70 0.64 8.42
CA ALA A 41 6.78 -0.79 8.64
C ALA A 41 8.13 -1.31 8.15
N SER A 42 8.57 -2.44 8.71
CA SER A 42 9.76 -3.10 8.22
C SER A 42 9.40 -4.10 7.12
N VAL A 43 10.34 -4.37 6.24
CA VAL A 43 10.17 -5.37 5.20
C VAL A 43 9.95 -6.75 5.83
N GLU A 44 10.67 -7.04 6.90
CA GLU A 44 10.54 -8.31 7.61
C GLU A 44 9.13 -8.50 8.15
N TYR A 45 8.57 -7.44 8.72
CA TYR A 45 7.20 -7.51 9.22
C TYR A 45 6.22 -7.77 8.08
N MET A 46 6.32 -7.02 7.00
CA MET A 46 5.45 -7.23 5.85
C MET A 46 5.56 -8.66 5.32
N GLN A 47 6.79 -9.18 5.20
CA GLN A 47 7.01 -10.52 4.68
C GLN A 47 6.52 -11.61 5.62
N SER A 48 6.37 -11.31 6.90
CA SER A 48 5.83 -12.27 7.87
C SER A 48 4.32 -12.44 7.72
N LEU A 49 3.66 -11.54 7.02
CA LEU A 49 2.22 -11.58 6.81
C LEU A 49 1.90 -12.21 5.45
N LYS A 50 0.74 -12.82 5.36
CA LYS A 50 0.32 -13.49 4.14
C LYS A 50 -0.25 -12.47 3.15
N PRO A 51 0.24 -12.41 1.89
CA PRO A 51 -0.36 -11.54 0.90
C PRO A 51 -1.74 -12.02 0.50
N THR A 52 -2.65 -11.10 0.29
CA THR A 52 -3.98 -11.40 -0.20
C THR A 52 -4.27 -10.51 -1.42
N TYR A 53 -4.99 -11.08 -2.39
CA TYR A 53 -5.29 -10.40 -3.65
C TYR A 53 -6.72 -10.73 -4.07
N ASP A 54 -7.62 -10.79 -3.10
CA ASP A 54 -9.01 -11.14 -3.31
C ASP A 54 -9.89 -9.89 -3.28
N GLU A 55 -11.20 -10.09 -3.19
CA GLU A 55 -12.15 -8.99 -3.17
C GLU A 55 -11.97 -8.09 -1.95
N GLU A 56 -11.60 -8.66 -0.81
CA GLU A 56 -11.37 -7.86 0.39
C GLU A 56 -10.14 -6.95 0.23
N ALA A 57 -9.09 -7.46 -0.41
CA ALA A 57 -7.90 -6.65 -0.69
C ALA A 57 -8.24 -5.50 -1.63
N LYS A 58 -9.01 -5.78 -2.67
CA LYS A 58 -9.42 -4.75 -3.62
C LYS A 58 -10.30 -3.70 -2.94
N ALA A 59 -11.19 -4.15 -2.07
CA ALA A 59 -12.06 -3.24 -1.33
C ALA A 59 -11.25 -2.33 -0.41
N MET A 60 -10.20 -2.85 0.21
CA MET A 60 -9.33 -2.04 1.06
C MET A 60 -8.57 -1.00 0.24
N VAL A 61 -8.06 -1.37 -0.92
CA VAL A 61 -7.41 -0.42 -1.83
C VAL A 61 -8.38 0.68 -2.23
N ASP A 62 -9.59 0.31 -2.61
CA ASP A 62 -10.62 1.28 -2.98
C ASP A 62 -10.96 2.23 -1.84
N TYR A 63 -11.03 1.70 -0.63
CA TYR A 63 -11.31 2.49 0.56
C TYR A 63 -10.26 3.59 0.74
N TYR A 64 -8.97 3.23 0.66
CA TYR A 64 -7.91 4.21 0.82
C TYR A 64 -7.80 5.17 -0.35
N ASN A 65 -8.16 4.73 -1.55
CA ASN A 65 -8.23 5.63 -2.69
C ASN A 65 -9.31 6.70 -2.51
N LYS A 66 -10.40 6.34 -1.88
CA LYS A 66 -11.47 7.30 -1.60
C LYS A 66 -11.12 8.28 -0.48
N LEU A 67 -10.31 7.84 0.47
CA LEU A 67 -9.87 8.72 1.55
C LEU A 67 -8.80 9.70 1.09
N GLY A 68 -8.09 9.37 0.03
CA GLY A 68 -7.02 10.20 -0.46
C GLY A 68 -7.52 11.53 -1.04
N ASP A 69 -6.62 12.46 -1.15
CA ASP A 69 -6.91 13.80 -1.66
C ASP A 69 -6.87 13.88 -3.19
N GLY A 70 -6.78 12.75 -3.84
CA GLY A 70 -6.78 12.69 -5.29
C GLY A 70 -5.40 12.74 -5.94
N GLY A 71 -4.35 12.88 -5.14
CA GLY A 71 -2.99 12.92 -5.69
C GLY A 71 -2.39 11.56 -5.96
N VAL A 72 -2.89 10.53 -5.29
CA VAL A 72 -2.35 9.18 -5.36
C VAL A 72 -3.47 8.19 -5.59
N GLU A 73 -3.22 7.21 -6.43
CA GLU A 73 -4.15 6.11 -6.64
C GLU A 73 -3.39 4.79 -6.45
N PHE A 74 -3.80 4.02 -5.46
CA PHE A 74 -3.22 2.70 -5.22
C PHE A 74 -3.84 1.67 -6.15
N TYR A 75 -3.01 0.73 -6.59
CA TYR A 75 -3.52 -0.45 -7.29
C TYR A 75 -2.96 -1.70 -6.61
N PRO A 76 -3.75 -2.76 -6.50
CA PRO A 76 -3.33 -3.94 -5.74
C PRO A 76 -2.29 -4.76 -6.51
N VAL A 77 -1.25 -5.18 -5.79
CA VAL A 77 -0.29 -6.16 -6.29
C VAL A 77 -0.12 -7.22 -5.21
N LYS A 78 0.24 -8.42 -5.62
CA LYS A 78 0.44 -9.50 -4.68
C LYS A 78 1.70 -9.31 -3.85
N ARG A 79 2.76 -8.81 -4.47
CA ARG A 79 4.05 -8.63 -3.81
C ARG A 79 4.66 -7.29 -4.15
N LEU A 80 5.22 -6.64 -3.14
CA LEU A 80 6.01 -5.44 -3.31
C LEU A 80 7.49 -5.81 -3.33
N HIS A 81 8.25 -5.13 -4.17
CA HIS A 81 9.69 -5.30 -4.24
C HIS A 81 10.37 -4.18 -3.47
N SER A 82 11.18 -4.55 -2.50
CA SER A 82 11.76 -3.60 -1.54
C SER A 82 12.68 -2.57 -2.17
N ASN A 83 13.30 -2.90 -3.29
CA ASN A 83 14.21 -1.99 -3.96
C ASN A 83 13.54 -1.25 -5.12
N ARG A 84 12.23 -1.36 -5.24
CA ARG A 84 11.55 -0.77 -6.36
C ARG A 84 11.31 0.70 -6.11
N ARG A 85 11.69 1.51 -7.07
CA ARG A 85 11.35 2.91 -7.05
C ARG A 85 9.96 3.10 -7.60
N TYR A 86 9.17 3.88 -6.91
CA TYR A 86 7.93 4.35 -7.47
C TYR A 86 8.22 5.60 -8.27
N ARG A 87 7.30 5.88 -9.12
CA ARG A 87 7.49 6.99 -10.04
C ARG A 87 6.95 8.29 -9.50
N TRP A 88 7.19 8.51 -8.22
CA TRP A 88 6.79 9.73 -7.57
C TRP A 88 7.36 10.96 -8.26
N ASP A 89 8.60 10.85 -8.72
CA ASP A 89 9.26 11.93 -9.42
C ASP A 89 8.60 12.25 -10.77
N LEU A 90 8.04 11.25 -11.42
CA LEU A 90 7.35 11.45 -12.70
C LEU A 90 6.04 12.18 -12.55
N LEU A 91 5.55 12.25 -11.35
CA LEU A 91 4.24 12.83 -11.09
C LEU A 91 4.32 14.27 -10.75
N SER A 92 5.43 14.66 -10.20
CA SER A 92 5.69 16.07 -9.94
C SER A 92 6.25 16.77 -11.16
N ALA A 93 6.53 16.01 -12.20
CA ALA A 93 7.05 16.60 -13.43
C ALA A 93 5.96 17.29 -14.23
#